data_037dc0e5baacc5eea1b7b7b742c73823
#
_entry.id   037dc0e5baacc5eea1b7b7b742c73823
#
_cell.length_a   1.000
_cell.length_b   1.000
_cell.length_c   1.000
_cell.angle_alpha   90.00
_cell.angle_beta   90.00
_cell.angle_gamma   90.00
#
_symmetry.space_group_name_H-M   'P 1'
#
loop_
_entity.id
_entity.type
_entity.pdbx_description
1 polymer ?
#
loop_
_entity_poly.entity_id
_entity_poly.type
_entity_poly.pdbx_seq_one_letter_code
_entity_poly.pdbx_strand_id
1 'polypeptide(L)'
;WENKYVDAEELAVIVPIPEAVLDDADYDIWGEVRPQVEEALGLAIDQAVLYGTNIPASWSTNLGAAGLVAVANGAGHVASAANYTDLYEALLGETQAGADGVLMLIEADGFMASGHVAHMSMRGMLRNCRSTEGAPIFTRAMQDASRYELDGQPIYFPTNGAIDSAQSLLISGDWTQLVYAMRQDITYKVLDQAVIQDAGGNIIYNLAQQDMVALRAVMRLGFALPNPINRMNQTAATRCPFAVLTA
;
A
#
# COMPACT_ATOMS: atom_id res chain seq x y z
N TRP A 1 -19.66 10.03 -20.95
CA TRP A 1 -18.49 10.60 -20.26
C TRP A 1 -18.93 10.95 -18.85
N GLU A 2 -18.20 10.47 -17.86
CA GLU A 2 -18.40 10.76 -16.45
C GLU A 2 -17.16 11.48 -15.91
N ASN A 3 -17.36 12.55 -15.16
CA ASN A 3 -16.24 13.22 -14.48
C ASN A 3 -15.98 12.53 -13.15
N LYS A 4 -14.73 12.15 -12.91
CA LYS A 4 -14.28 11.68 -11.59
C LYS A 4 -13.42 12.75 -10.94
N TYR A 5 -13.67 13.00 -9.68
CA TYR A 5 -12.94 13.97 -8.88
C TYR A 5 -12.03 13.23 -7.91
N VAL A 6 -10.88 13.80 -7.64
CA VAL A 6 -9.96 13.31 -6.59
C VAL A 6 -9.97 14.33 -5.47
N ASP A 7 -10.58 13.97 -4.36
CA ASP A 7 -10.64 14.85 -3.20
C ASP A 7 -9.36 14.72 -2.38
N ALA A 8 -8.73 15.86 -2.06
CA ALA A 8 -7.53 15.90 -1.26
C ALA A 8 -7.88 16.01 0.23
N GLU A 9 -7.58 14.96 0.96
CA GLU A 9 -7.77 14.89 2.41
C GLU A 9 -6.50 15.23 3.18
N GLU A 10 -6.66 15.64 4.43
CA GLU A 10 -5.56 16.02 5.30
C GLU A 10 -5.08 14.80 6.10
N LEU A 11 -3.79 14.53 6.03
CA LEU A 11 -3.08 13.61 6.90
C LEU A 11 -2.19 14.42 7.82
N ALA A 12 -2.42 14.33 9.12
CA ALA A 12 -1.71 15.11 10.12
C ALA A 12 -1.23 14.23 11.29
N VAL A 13 -0.07 14.58 11.82
CA VAL A 13 0.47 13.98 13.04
C VAL A 13 0.97 15.08 13.96
N ILE A 14 0.82 14.89 15.26
CA ILE A 14 1.34 15.80 16.29
C ILE A 14 2.18 14.99 17.26
N VAL A 15 3.44 15.41 17.45
CA VAL A 15 4.39 14.76 18.35
C VAL A 15 4.72 15.76 19.48
N PRO A 16 4.19 15.59 20.70
CA PRO A 16 4.52 16.43 21.85
C PRO A 16 5.85 15.99 22.48
N ILE A 17 6.71 16.94 22.84
CA ILE A 17 8.00 16.72 23.48
C ILE A 17 8.12 17.71 24.65
N PRO A 18 8.54 17.29 25.87
CA PRO A 18 8.83 18.21 26.97
C PRO A 18 9.97 19.17 26.62
N GLU A 19 9.84 20.45 26.96
CA GLU A 19 10.85 21.47 26.64
C GLU A 19 12.18 21.19 27.35
N ALA A 20 12.13 20.68 28.57
CA ALA A 20 13.33 20.25 29.29
C ALA A 20 14.16 19.20 28.54
N VAL A 21 13.50 18.27 27.80
CA VAL A 21 14.21 17.27 26.99
C VAL A 21 14.90 17.90 25.78
N LEU A 22 14.31 18.95 25.22
CA LEU A 22 14.91 19.68 24.10
C LEU A 22 16.12 20.50 24.54
N ASP A 23 16.04 21.10 25.74
CA ASP A 23 17.13 21.93 26.29
C ASP A 23 18.31 21.10 26.80
N ASP A 24 18.04 19.92 27.37
CA ASP A 24 19.05 19.03 27.93
C ASP A 24 19.70 18.09 26.90
N ALA A 25 19.17 18.04 25.67
CA ALA A 25 19.67 17.12 24.65
C ALA A 25 20.95 17.66 23.99
N ASP A 26 22.01 16.83 23.96
CA ASP A 26 23.25 17.09 23.26
C ASP A 26 23.14 16.95 21.72
N TYR A 27 21.97 16.59 21.20
CA TYR A 27 21.72 16.32 19.78
C TYR A 27 20.38 16.91 19.29
N ASP A 28 20.25 17.08 17.98
CA ASP A 28 19.03 17.62 17.36
C ASP A 28 17.89 16.58 17.37
N ILE A 29 17.02 16.63 18.40
CA ILE A 29 15.84 15.75 18.52
C ILE A 29 14.91 15.92 17.32
N TRP A 30 14.74 17.13 16.79
CA TRP A 30 13.88 17.38 15.65
C TRP A 30 14.40 16.70 14.37
N GLY A 31 15.73 16.66 14.22
CA GLY A 31 16.38 15.93 13.13
C GLY A 31 16.14 14.42 13.17
N GLU A 32 16.02 13.84 14.37
CA GLU A 32 15.71 12.42 14.57
C GLU A 32 14.21 12.10 14.41
N VAL A 33 13.34 13.01 14.82
CA VAL A 33 11.89 12.80 14.78
C VAL A 33 11.32 12.93 13.36
N ARG A 34 11.84 13.86 12.56
CA ARG A 34 11.31 14.10 11.19
C ARG A 34 11.29 12.86 10.30
N PRO A 35 12.38 12.07 10.15
CA PRO A 35 12.37 10.86 9.34
C PRO A 35 11.35 9.82 9.81
N GLN A 36 11.17 9.69 11.15
CA GLN A 36 10.19 8.78 11.72
C GLN A 36 8.76 9.23 11.43
N VAL A 37 8.51 10.53 11.43
CA VAL A 37 7.21 11.10 11.03
C VAL A 37 6.93 10.85 9.56
N GLU A 38 7.92 11.04 8.68
CA GLU A 38 7.79 10.78 7.25
C GLU A 38 7.51 9.30 6.96
N GLU A 39 8.20 8.39 7.65
CA GLU A 39 7.95 6.95 7.55
C GLU A 39 6.54 6.58 8.04
N ALA A 40 6.10 7.14 9.17
CA ALA A 40 4.77 6.89 9.72
C ALA A 40 3.65 7.42 8.80
N LEU A 41 3.84 8.59 8.18
CA LEU A 41 2.91 9.13 7.19
C LEU A 41 2.85 8.23 5.95
N GLY A 42 4.00 7.78 5.45
CA GLY A 42 4.08 6.83 4.33
C GLY A 42 3.36 5.52 4.63
N LEU A 43 3.61 4.94 5.80
CA LEU A 43 2.93 3.72 6.25
C LEU A 43 1.41 3.89 6.33
N ALA A 44 0.93 5.02 6.88
CA ALA A 44 -0.50 5.30 6.98
C ALA A 44 -1.17 5.43 5.61
N ILE A 45 -0.49 6.04 4.63
CA ILE A 45 -0.96 6.14 3.25
C ILE A 45 -1.03 4.76 2.60
N ASP A 46 0.04 3.97 2.71
CA ASP A 46 0.10 2.63 2.13
C ASP A 46 -1.03 1.74 2.67
N GLN A 47 -1.26 1.76 3.98
CA GLN A 47 -2.33 1.00 4.62
C GLN A 47 -3.73 1.50 4.22
N ALA A 48 -3.92 2.81 4.08
CA ALA A 48 -5.19 3.38 3.64
C ALA A 48 -5.49 2.99 2.18
N VAL A 49 -4.52 3.09 1.29
CA VAL A 49 -4.69 2.79 -0.14
C VAL A 49 -4.83 1.31 -0.40
N LEU A 50 -3.98 0.47 0.22
CA LEU A 50 -3.98 -0.97 -0.04
C LEU A 50 -5.13 -1.69 0.67
N TYR A 51 -5.36 -1.38 1.95
CA TYR A 51 -6.28 -2.13 2.81
C TYR A 51 -7.47 -1.32 3.31
N GLY A 52 -7.54 -0.03 3.00
CA GLY A 52 -8.62 0.84 3.48
C GLY A 52 -8.57 1.16 4.97
N THR A 53 -7.42 0.94 5.64
CA THR A 53 -7.27 1.26 7.06
C THR A 53 -7.37 2.77 7.26
N ASN A 54 -8.37 3.21 8.04
CA ASN A 54 -8.67 4.62 8.27
C ASN A 54 -8.85 5.44 6.97
N ILE A 55 -9.33 4.80 5.90
CA ILE A 55 -9.55 5.47 4.62
C ILE A 55 -10.59 6.59 4.79
N PRO A 56 -10.33 7.81 4.27
CA PRO A 56 -11.33 8.88 4.27
C PRO A 56 -12.56 8.52 3.43
N ALA A 57 -13.74 8.96 3.86
CA ALA A 57 -14.99 8.65 3.16
C ALA A 57 -15.03 9.17 1.70
N SER A 58 -14.33 10.27 1.41
CA SER A 58 -14.18 10.82 0.06
C SER A 58 -13.40 9.90 -0.87
N TRP A 59 -12.38 9.21 -0.38
CA TRP A 59 -11.60 8.24 -1.16
C TRP A 59 -12.36 6.94 -1.40
N SER A 60 -13.17 6.51 -0.43
CA SER A 60 -13.94 5.27 -0.52
C SER A 60 -14.88 5.23 -1.72
N THR A 61 -15.33 6.38 -2.20
CA THR A 61 -16.18 6.48 -3.39
C THR A 61 -15.42 6.12 -4.68
N ASN A 62 -14.11 6.37 -4.71
CA ASN A 62 -13.29 6.20 -5.90
C ASN A 62 -12.33 4.99 -5.80
N LEU A 63 -11.90 4.64 -4.59
CA LEU A 63 -10.93 3.57 -4.34
C LEU A 63 -11.57 2.29 -3.75
N GLY A 64 -12.86 2.36 -3.40
CA GLY A 64 -13.55 1.31 -2.64
C GLY A 64 -13.46 1.54 -1.12
N ALA A 65 -14.49 1.11 -0.40
CA ALA A 65 -14.62 1.33 1.05
C ALA A 65 -13.54 0.65 1.90
N ALA A 66 -12.79 -0.30 1.33
CA ALA A 66 -11.79 -1.09 2.03
C ALA A 66 -10.46 -1.20 1.27
N GLY A 67 -10.15 -0.21 0.42
CA GLY A 67 -8.89 -0.15 -0.30
C GLY A 67 -8.78 -1.07 -1.52
N LEU A 68 -7.60 -1.11 -2.09
CA LEU A 68 -7.30 -1.75 -3.37
C LEU A 68 -7.50 -3.28 -3.33
N VAL A 69 -7.08 -3.91 -2.23
CA VAL A 69 -7.25 -5.36 -2.01
C VAL A 69 -8.72 -5.74 -1.99
N ALA A 70 -9.58 -4.94 -1.36
CA ALA A 70 -11.01 -5.21 -1.34
C ALA A 70 -11.69 -4.97 -2.70
N VAL A 71 -11.21 -4.00 -3.49
CA VAL A 71 -11.68 -3.81 -4.87
C VAL A 71 -11.36 -5.03 -5.73
N ALA A 72 -10.13 -5.55 -5.63
CA ALA A 72 -9.72 -6.77 -6.32
C ALA A 72 -10.53 -7.98 -5.87
N ASN A 73 -10.75 -8.14 -4.55
CA ASN A 73 -11.62 -9.20 -4.01
C ASN A 73 -13.06 -9.10 -4.54
N GLY A 74 -13.61 -7.90 -4.55
CA GLY A 74 -14.98 -7.66 -5.05
C GLY A 74 -15.15 -7.97 -6.54
N ALA A 75 -14.10 -7.78 -7.33
CA ALA A 75 -14.05 -8.13 -8.74
C ALA A 75 -13.80 -9.63 -9.02
N GLY A 76 -13.43 -10.40 -7.98
CA GLY A 76 -13.05 -11.81 -8.13
C GLY A 76 -11.58 -12.01 -8.52
N HIS A 77 -10.76 -10.98 -8.44
CA HIS A 77 -9.33 -10.98 -8.80
C HIS A 77 -8.46 -11.44 -7.63
N VAL A 78 -8.74 -12.64 -7.12
CA VAL A 78 -8.00 -13.25 -6.01
C VAL A 78 -7.58 -14.65 -6.38
N ALA A 79 -6.28 -14.89 -6.31
CA ALA A 79 -5.71 -16.24 -6.33
C ALA A 79 -5.30 -16.60 -4.89
N SER A 80 -5.67 -17.79 -4.41
CA SER A 80 -5.17 -18.29 -3.12
C SER A 80 -4.08 -19.32 -3.37
N ALA A 81 -2.92 -19.11 -2.79
CA ALA A 81 -1.78 -20.04 -2.92
C ALA A 81 -2.14 -21.46 -2.48
N ALA A 82 -3.08 -21.61 -1.54
CA ALA A 82 -3.56 -22.91 -1.07
C ALA A 82 -4.35 -23.72 -2.13
N ASN A 83 -4.88 -23.07 -3.17
CA ASN A 83 -5.68 -23.71 -4.22
C ASN A 83 -4.83 -24.27 -5.37
N TYR A 84 -3.54 -24.02 -5.37
CA TYR A 84 -2.62 -24.44 -6.43
C TYR A 84 -1.58 -25.41 -5.91
N THR A 85 -1.14 -26.31 -6.77
CA THR A 85 -0.09 -27.26 -6.44
C THR A 85 1.26 -26.57 -6.29
N ASP A 86 1.52 -25.59 -7.15
CA ASP A 86 2.74 -24.81 -7.19
C ASP A 86 2.48 -23.31 -7.18
N LEU A 87 3.35 -22.56 -6.52
CA LEU A 87 3.30 -21.10 -6.49
C LEU A 87 3.36 -20.48 -7.90
N TYR A 88 4.06 -21.14 -8.83
CA TYR A 88 4.17 -20.71 -10.21
C TYR A 88 2.80 -20.63 -10.90
N GLU A 89 1.95 -21.63 -10.69
CA GLU A 89 0.58 -21.69 -11.21
C GLU A 89 -0.29 -20.59 -10.59
N ALA A 90 -0.15 -20.36 -9.29
CA ALA A 90 -0.88 -19.29 -8.59
C ALA A 90 -0.53 -17.87 -9.12
N LEU A 91 0.70 -17.68 -9.60
CA LEU A 91 1.17 -16.40 -10.12
C LEU A 91 0.76 -16.18 -11.58
N LEU A 92 1.01 -17.15 -12.45
CA LEU A 92 0.83 -17.02 -13.89
C LEU A 92 -0.52 -17.50 -14.39
N GLY A 93 -1.11 -18.50 -13.73
CA GLY A 93 -2.32 -19.18 -14.14
C GLY A 93 -2.06 -20.63 -14.54
N GLU A 94 -3.05 -21.48 -14.33
CA GLU A 94 -3.01 -22.88 -14.71
C GLU A 94 -3.72 -23.07 -16.05
N THR A 95 -3.22 -24.01 -16.86
CA THR A 95 -3.83 -24.38 -18.15
C THR A 95 -5.10 -25.21 -18.02
N GLN A 96 -5.46 -25.63 -16.80
CA GLN A 96 -6.68 -26.42 -16.54
C GLN A 96 -7.82 -25.55 -16.02
N ALA A 97 -9.01 -25.83 -16.48
CA ALA A 97 -10.21 -25.02 -16.28
C ALA A 97 -10.51 -24.76 -14.78
N GLY A 98 -10.47 -23.50 -14.39
CA GLY A 98 -11.01 -22.98 -13.14
C GLY A 98 -10.01 -22.45 -12.12
N ALA A 99 -8.74 -22.33 -12.47
CA ALA A 99 -7.72 -21.72 -11.62
C ALA A 99 -7.01 -20.58 -12.35
N ASP A 100 -7.56 -19.38 -12.19
CA ASP A 100 -7.01 -18.16 -12.80
C ASP A 100 -5.90 -17.61 -11.89
N GLY A 101 -4.64 -17.64 -12.36
CA GLY A 101 -3.51 -17.02 -11.64
C GLY A 101 -3.60 -15.51 -11.63
N VAL A 102 -2.79 -14.89 -10.76
CA VAL A 102 -2.81 -13.43 -10.53
C VAL A 102 -2.63 -12.63 -11.81
N LEU A 103 -1.67 -13.01 -12.68
CA LEU A 103 -1.44 -12.30 -13.94
C LEU A 103 -2.56 -12.54 -14.95
N MET A 104 -3.02 -13.77 -15.07
CA MET A 104 -4.11 -14.14 -15.99
C MET A 104 -5.41 -13.37 -15.68
N LEU A 105 -5.75 -13.14 -14.41
CA LEU A 105 -6.91 -12.35 -14.01
C LEU A 105 -6.82 -10.90 -14.51
N ILE A 106 -5.65 -10.26 -14.39
CA ILE A 106 -5.41 -8.89 -14.85
C ILE A 106 -5.51 -8.81 -16.39
N GLU A 107 -4.89 -9.77 -17.07
CA GLU A 107 -4.84 -9.82 -18.54
C GLU A 107 -6.21 -10.13 -19.16
N ALA A 108 -7.02 -10.96 -18.50
CA ALA A 108 -8.39 -11.25 -18.93
C ALA A 108 -9.25 -9.98 -19.01
N ASP A 109 -8.99 -9.03 -18.14
CA ASP A 109 -9.64 -7.71 -18.13
C ASP A 109 -8.98 -6.69 -19.08
N GLY A 110 -7.92 -7.09 -19.79
CA GLY A 110 -7.23 -6.25 -20.77
C GLY A 110 -6.28 -5.21 -20.16
N PHE A 111 -5.81 -5.44 -18.95
CA PHE A 111 -4.75 -4.68 -18.34
C PHE A 111 -3.43 -5.47 -18.39
N MET A 112 -2.32 -4.78 -18.26
CA MET A 112 -0.99 -5.38 -18.16
C MET A 112 -0.37 -4.97 -16.82
N ALA A 113 0.12 -5.94 -16.07
CA ALA A 113 0.83 -5.64 -14.84
C ALA A 113 2.07 -4.80 -15.12
N SER A 114 2.22 -3.66 -14.45
CA SER A 114 3.39 -2.77 -14.56
C SER A 114 4.35 -2.92 -13.38
N GLY A 115 3.98 -3.70 -12.38
CA GLY A 115 4.80 -3.98 -11.21
C GLY A 115 4.04 -4.77 -10.16
N HIS A 116 4.80 -5.24 -9.17
CA HIS A 116 4.29 -6.09 -8.11
C HIS A 116 4.79 -5.59 -6.76
N VAL A 117 3.93 -5.65 -5.76
CA VAL A 117 4.27 -5.38 -4.36
C VAL A 117 3.99 -6.63 -3.54
N ALA A 118 4.97 -7.10 -2.79
CA ALA A 118 4.89 -8.38 -2.09
C ALA A 118 5.36 -8.29 -0.65
N HIS A 119 4.76 -9.13 0.21
CA HIS A 119 5.26 -9.32 1.56
C HIS A 119 6.64 -10.00 1.53
N MET A 120 7.47 -9.72 2.54
CA MET A 120 8.85 -10.22 2.60
C MET A 120 8.94 -11.77 2.58
N SER A 121 7.93 -12.48 3.11
CA SER A 121 7.85 -13.95 3.07
C SER A 121 7.85 -14.51 1.65
N MET A 122 7.29 -13.76 0.69
CA MET A 122 7.22 -14.15 -0.71
C MET A 122 8.60 -14.40 -1.33
N ARG A 123 9.65 -13.71 -0.84
CA ARG A 123 11.03 -13.95 -1.30
C ARG A 123 11.50 -15.39 -1.04
N GLY A 124 11.11 -15.95 0.10
CA GLY A 124 11.40 -17.35 0.44
C GLY A 124 10.62 -18.31 -0.46
N MET A 125 9.34 -18.03 -0.66
CA MET A 125 8.45 -18.84 -1.49
C MET A 125 8.93 -18.87 -2.94
N LEU A 126 9.28 -17.74 -3.54
CA LEU A 126 9.82 -17.65 -4.89
C LEU A 126 11.13 -18.46 -5.06
N ARG A 127 12.04 -18.39 -4.10
CA ARG A 127 13.29 -19.17 -4.16
C ARG A 127 13.06 -20.67 -4.04
N ASN A 128 11.98 -21.09 -3.40
CA ASN A 128 11.62 -22.51 -3.26
C ASN A 128 10.73 -23.02 -4.39
N CYS A 129 10.33 -22.16 -5.34
CA CYS A 129 9.56 -22.54 -6.51
C CYS A 129 10.38 -23.54 -7.38
N ARG A 130 9.84 -24.74 -7.58
CA ARG A 130 10.50 -25.86 -8.28
C ARG A 130 9.59 -26.39 -9.37
N SER A 131 10.19 -26.90 -10.45
CA SER A 131 9.46 -27.69 -11.43
C SER A 131 9.13 -29.08 -10.85
N THR A 132 8.23 -29.79 -11.52
CA THR A 132 7.91 -31.21 -11.21
C THR A 132 9.15 -32.12 -11.16
N GLU A 133 10.21 -31.74 -11.85
CA GLU A 133 11.50 -32.46 -11.86
C GLU A 133 12.50 -31.94 -10.81
N GLY A 134 12.09 -31.01 -9.95
CA GLY A 134 12.90 -30.43 -8.86
C GLY A 134 13.86 -29.32 -9.30
N ALA A 135 13.86 -28.91 -10.56
CA ALA A 135 14.68 -27.79 -11.01
C ALA A 135 14.12 -26.45 -10.50
N PRO A 136 14.96 -25.48 -10.08
CA PRO A 136 14.47 -24.17 -9.66
C PRO A 136 13.90 -23.42 -10.86
N ILE A 137 12.67 -22.96 -10.76
CA ILE A 137 12.00 -22.15 -11.79
C ILE A 137 12.46 -20.70 -11.67
N PHE A 138 12.47 -20.17 -10.44
CA PHE A 138 12.90 -18.82 -10.16
C PHE A 138 14.41 -18.82 -9.89
N THR A 139 15.20 -18.55 -10.93
CA THR A 139 16.66 -18.53 -10.85
C THR A 139 17.20 -17.11 -10.76
N ARG A 140 18.14 -16.90 -9.84
CA ARG A 140 18.93 -15.67 -9.75
C ARG A 140 20.40 -16.02 -9.83
N ALA A 141 21.16 -15.28 -10.62
CA ALA A 141 22.61 -15.38 -10.61
C ALA A 141 23.15 -14.91 -9.24
N MET A 142 24.00 -15.70 -8.59
CA MET A 142 24.57 -15.35 -7.28
C MET A 142 25.48 -14.11 -7.34
N GLN A 143 25.96 -13.74 -8.52
CA GLN A 143 26.88 -12.63 -8.73
C GLN A 143 26.21 -11.35 -9.23
N ASP A 144 24.93 -11.41 -9.61
CA ASP A 144 24.19 -10.26 -10.13
C ASP A 144 23.31 -9.64 -9.04
N ALA A 145 23.38 -8.32 -8.91
CA ALA A 145 22.47 -7.53 -8.10
C ALA A 145 21.07 -7.42 -8.76
N SER A 146 20.64 -8.45 -9.50
CA SER A 146 19.39 -8.46 -10.23
C SER A 146 18.21 -8.29 -9.27
N ARG A 147 17.28 -7.42 -9.64
CA ARG A 147 16.02 -7.21 -8.93
C ARG A 147 15.18 -8.49 -9.01
N TYR A 148 14.27 -8.66 -8.05
CA TYR A 148 13.24 -9.67 -8.21
C TYR A 148 12.27 -9.19 -9.29
N GLU A 149 12.03 -10.02 -10.29
CA GLU A 149 11.14 -9.71 -11.42
C GLU A 149 10.20 -10.88 -11.65
N LEU A 150 8.95 -10.57 -11.97
CA LEU A 150 7.93 -11.52 -12.39
C LEU A 150 7.40 -11.02 -13.73
N ASP A 151 7.45 -11.87 -14.76
CA ASP A 151 7.08 -11.54 -16.14
C ASP A 151 7.75 -10.24 -16.65
N GLY A 152 9.04 -10.05 -16.33
CA GLY A 152 9.81 -8.86 -16.72
C GLY A 152 9.47 -7.58 -15.94
N GLN A 153 8.54 -7.64 -14.98
CA GLN A 153 8.18 -6.51 -14.14
C GLN A 153 8.77 -6.63 -12.74
N PRO A 154 9.17 -5.51 -12.11
CA PRO A 154 9.83 -5.53 -10.82
C PRO A 154 8.89 -5.92 -9.70
N ILE A 155 9.41 -6.69 -8.73
CA ILE A 155 8.74 -6.98 -7.46
C ILE A 155 9.39 -6.12 -6.37
N TYR A 156 8.58 -5.32 -5.69
CA TYR A 156 8.98 -4.50 -4.55
C TYR A 156 8.60 -5.19 -3.24
N PHE A 157 9.51 -5.15 -2.26
CA PHE A 157 9.31 -5.73 -0.93
C PHE A 157 9.43 -4.62 0.11
N PRO A 158 8.33 -3.95 0.48
CA PRO A 158 8.35 -2.95 1.54
C PRO A 158 8.76 -3.58 2.87
N THR A 159 9.61 -2.88 3.61
CA THR A 159 10.07 -3.31 4.95
C THR A 159 9.43 -2.52 6.09
N ASN A 160 8.58 -1.56 5.74
CA ASN A 160 7.88 -0.68 6.67
C ASN A 160 6.65 -1.32 7.35
N GLY A 161 6.36 -2.60 7.07
CA GLY A 161 5.19 -3.28 7.62
C GLY A 161 3.85 -2.90 6.97
N ALA A 162 3.88 -2.24 5.81
CA ALA A 162 2.66 -1.85 5.10
C ALA A 162 1.86 -3.05 4.58
N ILE A 163 2.53 -4.13 4.20
CA ILE A 163 1.89 -5.32 3.63
C ILE A 163 1.49 -6.30 4.73
N ASP A 164 0.19 -6.56 4.84
CA ASP A 164 -0.36 -7.55 5.76
C ASP A 164 -0.42 -8.92 5.07
N SER A 165 0.41 -9.86 5.54
CA SER A 165 0.47 -11.22 5.01
C SER A 165 -0.81 -12.04 5.21
N ALA A 166 -1.68 -11.64 6.14
CA ALA A 166 -2.97 -12.30 6.34
C ALA A 166 -3.99 -11.93 5.25
N GLN A 167 -3.83 -10.77 4.61
CA GLN A 167 -4.73 -10.29 3.57
C GLN A 167 -4.14 -10.46 2.17
N SER A 168 -2.83 -10.29 2.02
CA SER A 168 -2.16 -10.42 0.72
C SER A 168 -0.69 -10.81 0.87
N LEU A 169 -0.26 -11.78 0.07
CA LEU A 169 1.15 -12.14 -0.11
C LEU A 169 1.79 -11.32 -1.24
N LEU A 170 1.03 -11.11 -2.31
CA LEU A 170 1.44 -10.35 -3.49
C LEU A 170 0.23 -9.55 -4.01
N ILE A 171 0.49 -8.31 -4.38
CA ILE A 171 -0.44 -7.44 -5.10
C ILE A 171 0.20 -7.10 -6.44
N SER A 172 -0.43 -7.51 -7.52
CA SER A 172 0.02 -7.24 -8.89
C SER A 172 -0.97 -6.35 -9.58
N GLY A 173 -0.51 -5.53 -10.50
CA GLY A 173 -1.44 -4.73 -11.29
C GLY A 173 -0.82 -3.67 -12.17
N ASP A 174 -1.69 -3.00 -12.87
CA ASP A 174 -1.35 -1.80 -13.65
C ASP A 174 -1.40 -0.57 -12.74
N TRP A 175 -0.27 -0.22 -12.14
CA TRP A 175 -0.12 0.92 -11.25
C TRP A 175 -0.36 2.27 -11.93
N THR A 176 -0.35 2.31 -13.27
CA THR A 176 -0.68 3.54 -14.00
C THR A 176 -2.15 3.90 -13.90
N GLN A 177 -3.01 2.95 -13.53
CA GLN A 177 -4.44 3.17 -13.28
C GLN A 177 -4.72 3.76 -11.90
N LEU A 178 -3.78 3.68 -10.96
CA LEU A 178 -3.91 4.32 -9.66
C LEU A 178 -3.45 5.78 -9.75
N VAL A 179 -4.41 6.69 -9.71
CA VAL A 179 -4.15 8.12 -9.79
C VAL A 179 -4.01 8.69 -8.39
N TYR A 180 -2.94 9.45 -8.15
CA TYR A 180 -2.80 10.24 -6.94
C TYR A 180 -2.68 11.73 -7.27
N ALA A 181 -3.17 12.57 -6.38
CA ALA A 181 -3.08 14.02 -6.48
C ALA A 181 -2.56 14.59 -5.16
N MET A 182 -1.39 15.20 -5.19
CA MET A 182 -0.83 15.90 -4.05
C MET A 182 -1.20 17.38 -4.13
N ARG A 183 -1.97 17.86 -3.15
CA ARG A 183 -2.36 19.26 -3.06
C ARG A 183 -1.37 20.08 -2.23
N GLN A 184 -0.81 19.46 -1.17
CA GLN A 184 0.14 20.08 -0.26
C GLN A 184 1.13 19.02 0.20
N ASP A 185 2.41 19.32 0.00
CA ASP A 185 3.51 18.52 0.52
C ASP A 185 3.63 18.65 2.04
N ILE A 186 4.45 17.81 2.66
CA ILE A 186 4.63 17.80 4.12
C ILE A 186 5.09 19.17 4.60
N THR A 187 4.29 19.75 5.49
CA THR A 187 4.62 21.02 6.15
C THR A 187 4.73 20.79 7.64
N TYR A 188 5.81 21.33 8.23
CA TYR A 188 6.08 21.23 9.65
C TYR A 188 5.77 22.55 10.35
N LYS A 189 5.14 22.48 11.52
CA LYS A 189 4.88 23.63 12.39
C LYS A 189 5.15 23.25 13.84
N VAL A 190 5.92 24.06 14.51
CA VAL A 190 6.13 23.96 15.96
C VAL A 190 4.99 24.68 16.69
N LEU A 191 4.41 24.03 17.67
CA LEU A 191 3.32 24.53 18.50
C LEU A 191 3.80 24.58 19.95
N ASP A 192 3.64 25.73 20.58
CA ASP A 192 4.01 26.01 21.97
C ASP A 192 2.78 26.22 22.88
N GLN A 193 1.62 26.55 22.32
CA GLN A 193 0.41 26.93 23.05
C GLN A 193 -0.82 26.18 22.51
N ALA A 194 -0.73 24.85 22.42
CA ALA A 194 -1.84 24.03 21.94
C ALA A 194 -2.35 23.09 23.03
N VAL A 195 -3.62 22.71 22.91
CA VAL A 195 -4.25 21.65 23.69
C VAL A 195 -4.48 20.47 22.78
N ILE A 196 -3.95 19.29 23.16
CA ILE A 196 -4.12 18.04 22.42
C ILE A 196 -5.17 17.21 23.14
N GLN A 197 -6.19 16.80 22.40
CA GLN A 197 -7.33 16.02 22.90
C GLN A 197 -7.37 14.65 22.22
N ASP A 198 -7.96 13.68 22.92
CA ASP A 198 -8.31 12.38 22.33
C ASP A 198 -9.59 12.48 21.47
N ALA A 199 -9.97 11.36 20.83
CA ALA A 199 -11.21 11.28 20.04
C ALA A 199 -12.48 11.48 20.88
N GLY A 200 -12.41 11.33 22.20
CA GLY A 200 -13.48 11.57 23.14
C GLY A 200 -13.58 13.02 23.64
N GLY A 201 -12.64 13.89 23.22
CA GLY A 201 -12.58 15.29 23.65
C GLY A 201 -11.88 15.51 24.99
N ASN A 202 -11.28 14.47 25.60
CA ASN A 202 -10.53 14.64 26.84
C ASN A 202 -9.15 15.22 26.54
N ILE A 203 -8.70 16.15 27.36
CA ILE A 203 -7.38 16.78 27.25
C ILE A 203 -6.32 15.76 27.66
N ILE A 204 -5.44 15.38 26.71
CA ILE A 204 -4.29 14.52 26.98
C ILE A 204 -3.08 15.37 27.34
N TYR A 205 -2.82 16.44 26.56
CA TYR A 205 -1.73 17.36 26.79
C TYR A 205 -2.21 18.81 26.69
N ASN A 206 -1.79 19.63 27.64
CA ASN A 206 -1.90 21.08 27.57
C ASN A 206 -0.48 21.64 27.55
N LEU A 207 0.01 21.98 26.35
CA LEU A 207 1.42 22.32 26.15
C LEU A 207 1.88 23.45 27.04
N ALA A 208 1.07 24.52 27.16
CA ALA A 208 1.40 25.68 27.97
C ALA A 208 1.44 25.41 29.48
N GLN A 209 0.68 24.43 29.99
CA GLN A 209 0.66 24.10 31.41
C GLN A 209 1.67 23.01 31.80
N GLN A 210 2.11 22.22 30.82
CA GLN A 210 2.98 21.08 31.03
C GLN A 210 4.41 21.33 30.56
N ASP A 211 4.71 22.57 30.13
CA ASP A 211 6.02 22.98 29.64
C ASP A 211 6.50 22.08 28.48
N MET A 212 5.65 21.97 27.45
CA MET A 212 5.85 21.09 26.31
C MET A 212 5.76 21.85 24.98
N VAL A 213 6.48 21.37 24.00
CA VAL A 213 6.43 21.83 22.61
C VAL A 213 5.97 20.65 21.73
N ALA A 214 5.17 20.91 20.72
CA ALA A 214 4.74 19.86 19.79
C ALA A 214 5.17 20.18 18.35
N LEU A 215 5.63 19.16 17.63
CA LEU A 215 5.83 19.21 16.19
C LEU A 215 4.56 18.70 15.51
N ARG A 216 3.94 19.56 14.71
CA ARG A 216 2.82 19.17 13.83
C ARG A 216 3.34 19.04 12.41
N ALA A 217 3.16 17.87 11.80
CA ALA A 217 3.36 17.63 10.39
C ALA A 217 2.00 17.43 9.70
N VAL A 218 1.81 18.06 8.54
CA VAL A 218 0.57 18.00 7.79
C VAL A 218 0.89 17.87 6.30
N MET A 219 0.18 16.96 5.63
CA MET A 219 0.16 16.84 4.17
C MET A 219 -1.27 16.69 3.66
N ARG A 220 -1.51 17.02 2.39
CA ARG A 220 -2.83 16.88 1.77
C ARG A 220 -2.70 16.19 0.43
N LEU A 221 -3.34 15.06 0.31
CA LEU A 221 -3.30 14.22 -0.90
C LEU A 221 -4.63 13.51 -1.11
N GLY A 222 -4.82 12.99 -2.32
CA GLY A 222 -5.98 12.18 -2.67
C GLY A 222 -5.59 11.06 -3.61
N PHE A 223 -6.35 9.96 -3.55
CA PHE A 223 -6.20 8.80 -4.42
C PHE A 223 -7.51 8.47 -5.11
N ALA A 224 -7.43 7.96 -6.33
CA ALA A 224 -8.58 7.45 -7.05
C ALA A 224 -8.17 6.30 -7.97
N LEU A 225 -9.08 5.34 -8.14
CA LEU A 225 -8.98 4.28 -9.13
C LEU A 225 -10.09 4.51 -10.18
N PRO A 226 -9.80 5.17 -11.31
CA PRO A 226 -10.82 5.49 -12.31
C PRO A 226 -11.50 4.28 -12.92
N ASN A 227 -10.78 3.15 -13.07
CA ASN A 227 -11.24 1.90 -13.66
C ASN A 227 -12.04 2.11 -14.96
N PRO A 228 -11.41 2.67 -16.02
CA PRO A 228 -12.11 3.05 -17.25
C PRO A 228 -12.68 1.82 -17.96
N ILE A 229 -13.81 2.00 -18.63
CA ILE A 229 -14.39 0.97 -19.49
C ILE A 229 -13.42 0.64 -20.62
N ASN A 230 -13.15 -0.65 -20.81
CA ASN A 230 -12.39 -1.16 -21.94
C ASN A 230 -13.26 -2.10 -22.79
N ARG A 231 -12.72 -2.57 -23.91
CA ARG A 231 -13.47 -3.44 -24.83
C ARG A 231 -13.47 -4.91 -24.44
N MET A 232 -12.54 -5.33 -23.57
CA MET A 232 -12.42 -6.72 -23.15
C MET A 232 -13.39 -7.05 -22.03
N ASN A 233 -13.47 -6.20 -21.00
CA ASN A 233 -14.46 -6.34 -19.94
C ASN A 233 -15.23 -5.03 -19.76
N GLN A 234 -16.50 -5.02 -20.14
CA GLN A 234 -17.37 -3.85 -20.03
C GLN A 234 -18.06 -3.73 -18.67
N THR A 235 -18.01 -4.80 -17.86
CA THR A 235 -18.70 -4.88 -16.56
C THR A 235 -17.81 -4.27 -15.48
N ALA A 236 -18.18 -3.11 -14.96
CA ALA A 236 -17.43 -2.40 -13.94
C ALA A 236 -17.24 -3.20 -12.64
N ALA A 237 -18.20 -4.07 -12.30
CA ALA A 237 -18.17 -4.86 -11.06
C ALA A 237 -17.14 -6.00 -11.08
N THR A 238 -16.79 -6.51 -12.24
CA THR A 238 -15.84 -7.62 -12.40
C THR A 238 -14.50 -7.18 -12.99
N ARG A 239 -14.42 -5.93 -13.47
CA ARG A 239 -13.19 -5.39 -14.05
C ARG A 239 -12.32 -4.76 -12.97
N CYS A 240 -11.08 -5.22 -12.86
CA CYS A 240 -10.11 -4.65 -11.94
C CYS A 240 -8.70 -4.66 -12.55
N PRO A 241 -7.95 -3.55 -12.52
CA PRO A 241 -6.57 -3.53 -12.99
C PRO A 241 -5.57 -4.15 -12.00
N PHE A 242 -6.05 -4.68 -10.87
CA PHE A 242 -5.23 -5.30 -9.84
C PHE A 242 -5.74 -6.69 -9.51
N ALA A 243 -4.83 -7.58 -9.13
CA ALA A 243 -5.14 -8.89 -8.58
C ALA A 243 -4.24 -9.19 -7.38
N VAL A 244 -4.72 -10.03 -6.50
CA VAL A 244 -4.11 -10.32 -5.20
C VAL A 244 -3.86 -11.81 -5.06
N LEU A 245 -2.66 -12.17 -4.58
CA LEU A 245 -2.35 -13.50 -4.09
C LEU A 245 -2.54 -13.52 -2.57
N THR A 246 -3.37 -14.41 -2.08
CA THR A 246 -3.53 -14.69 -0.65
C THR A 246 -2.81 -15.98 -0.25
N ALA A 247 -2.67 -16.22 1.05
CA ALA A 247 -2.07 -17.44 1.59
C ALA A 247 -2.89 -18.69 1.29
#